data_3a1547cdee528120c92fab59709c6bcf
#
_entry.id   3a1547cdee528120c92fab59709c6bcf
#
_cell.length_a   1.000
_cell.length_b   1.000
_cell.length_c   1.000
_cell.angle_alpha   90.00
_cell.angle_beta   90.00
_cell.angle_gamma   90.00
#
_symmetry.space_group_name_H-M   'P 1'
#
loop_
_entity.id
_entity.type
_entity.pdbx_description
1 polymer ?
#
loop_
_entity_poly.entity_id
_entity_poly.type
_entity_poly.pdbx_seq_one_letter_code
_entity_poly.pdbx_strand_id
1 'polypeptide(L)'
;MINTSERRRKYQSPRREQQAGQTREKILHAARRLIANKGFADATIEAIATQAGVAPPTVYAVFGSKRGILQGLMERAAFSSGYAELVRESMQSDDPETRLRYAAKIARSIFDSLRSESEVLRGTAAVAPDFIREKERLRYERQGGLIKFLEGKKTLRREVTGPVARDILWTLTSYDIHHRLVVEREWSADRYEQWLGDTLVLTLLKSR
;
A
#
# COMPACT_ATOMS: atom_id res chain seq x y z
N MET A 1 39.46 -35.49 -16.61
CA MET A 1 39.36 -34.31 -15.74
C MET A 1 37.88 -33.99 -15.54
N ILE A 2 37.37 -34.42 -14.41
CA ILE A 2 35.92 -34.27 -14.07
C ILE A 2 35.82 -33.00 -13.27
N ASN A 3 35.11 -32.02 -13.84
CA ASN A 3 34.88 -30.71 -13.19
C ASN A 3 33.59 -30.78 -12.36
N THR A 4 33.74 -31.02 -11.07
CA THR A 4 32.65 -31.11 -10.10
C THR A 4 32.43 -29.72 -9.48
N SER A 5 31.67 -28.86 -10.13
CA SER A 5 31.16 -27.66 -9.48
C SER A 5 29.88 -27.99 -8.72
N GLU A 6 30.03 -28.47 -7.49
CA GLU A 6 28.92 -28.60 -6.54
C GLU A 6 28.31 -27.22 -6.22
N ARG A 7 27.14 -26.95 -6.78
CA ARG A 7 26.26 -25.89 -6.33
C ARG A 7 25.83 -26.17 -4.86
N ARG A 8 26.46 -25.53 -3.89
CA ARG A 8 26.01 -25.51 -2.53
C ARG A 8 24.57 -24.97 -2.50
N ARG A 9 23.58 -25.86 -2.42
CA ARG A 9 22.20 -25.52 -2.05
C ARG A 9 22.27 -24.87 -0.67
N LYS A 10 21.90 -23.57 -0.57
CA LYS A 10 21.70 -22.88 0.69
C LYS A 10 20.60 -23.62 1.44
N TYR A 11 20.97 -24.43 2.43
CA TYR A 11 20.02 -25.08 3.33
C TYR A 11 19.39 -23.99 4.22
N GLN A 12 18.19 -23.57 3.86
CA GLN A 12 17.39 -22.66 4.68
C GLN A 12 16.63 -23.50 5.70
N SER A 13 17.02 -23.40 6.96
CA SER A 13 16.33 -24.07 8.04
C SER A 13 14.98 -23.38 8.32
N PRO A 14 13.82 -24.09 8.29
CA PRO A 14 12.50 -23.51 8.60
C PRO A 14 12.48 -22.74 9.93
N ARG A 15 13.27 -23.19 10.90
CA ARG A 15 13.42 -22.54 12.20
C ARG A 15 14.10 -21.17 12.09
N ARG A 16 15.07 -21.00 11.19
CA ARG A 16 15.74 -19.71 10.95
C ARG A 16 14.81 -18.72 10.24
N GLU A 17 14.02 -19.19 9.28
CA GLU A 17 13.04 -18.38 8.58
C GLU A 17 11.94 -17.89 9.54
N GLN A 18 11.43 -18.76 10.39
CA GLN A 18 10.46 -18.41 11.41
C GLN A 18 11.02 -17.39 12.40
N GLN A 19 12.27 -17.56 12.84
CA GLN A 19 12.93 -16.65 13.76
C GLN A 19 13.22 -15.28 13.12
N ALA A 20 13.59 -15.26 11.84
CA ALA A 20 13.75 -14.02 11.07
C ALA A 20 12.41 -13.28 10.90
N GLY A 21 11.33 -14.00 10.62
CA GLY A 21 9.98 -13.45 10.56
C GLY A 21 9.55 -12.83 11.89
N GLN A 22 9.74 -13.52 13.00
CA GLN A 22 9.45 -13.01 14.34
C GLN A 22 10.26 -11.76 14.68
N THR A 23 11.54 -11.74 14.32
CA THR A 23 12.42 -10.57 14.52
C THR A 23 11.92 -9.38 13.69
N ARG A 24 11.55 -9.62 12.43
CA ARG A 24 10.99 -8.60 11.54
C ARG A 24 9.73 -7.97 12.16
N GLU A 25 8.80 -8.79 12.66
CA GLU A 25 7.56 -8.30 13.28
C GLU A 25 7.81 -7.52 14.57
N LYS A 26 8.74 -7.94 15.43
CA LYS A 26 9.14 -7.19 16.64
C LYS A 26 9.65 -5.79 16.29
N ILE A 27 10.51 -5.69 15.27
CA ILE A 27 11.06 -4.40 14.82
C ILE A 27 9.94 -3.50 14.26
N LEU A 28 9.04 -4.03 13.42
CA LEU A 28 7.91 -3.27 12.88
C LEU A 28 6.98 -2.77 13.98
N HIS A 29 6.66 -3.61 14.96
CA HIS A 29 5.81 -3.23 16.09
C HIS A 29 6.46 -2.12 16.93
N ALA A 30 7.75 -2.23 17.24
CA ALA A 30 8.50 -1.21 17.99
C ALA A 30 8.57 0.11 17.21
N ALA A 31 8.87 0.05 15.90
CA ALA A 31 8.94 1.21 15.03
C ALA A 31 7.60 1.94 14.97
N ARG A 32 6.50 1.21 14.75
CA ARG A 32 5.16 1.77 14.73
C ARG A 32 4.85 2.58 16.00
N ARG A 33 5.09 1.98 17.18
CA ARG A 33 4.85 2.65 18.48
C ARG A 33 5.68 3.92 18.65
N LEU A 34 6.97 3.87 18.30
CA LEU A 34 7.86 5.02 18.43
C LEU A 34 7.47 6.14 17.48
N ILE A 35 7.15 5.81 16.21
CA ILE A 35 6.76 6.80 15.21
C ILE A 35 5.41 7.45 15.58
N ALA A 36 4.45 6.68 16.09
CA ALA A 36 3.17 7.23 16.56
C ALA A 36 3.35 8.19 17.74
N ASN A 37 4.29 7.90 18.66
CA ASN A 37 4.48 8.70 19.86
C ASN A 37 5.37 9.92 19.65
N LYS A 38 6.41 9.82 18.80
CA LYS A 38 7.49 10.84 18.65
C LYS A 38 7.59 11.41 17.23
N GLY A 39 6.84 10.87 16.29
CA GLY A 39 6.99 11.17 14.88
C GLY A 39 8.12 10.39 14.20
N PHE A 40 8.09 10.39 12.86
CA PHE A 40 9.07 9.65 12.07
C PHE A 40 10.49 10.23 12.23
N ALA A 41 10.66 11.55 12.35
CA ALA A 41 11.97 12.19 12.47
C ALA A 41 12.73 11.67 13.70
N ASP A 42 12.09 11.62 14.85
CA ASP A 42 12.70 11.34 16.16
C ASP A 42 12.76 9.84 16.52
N ALA A 43 12.09 8.97 15.76
CA ALA A 43 12.19 7.52 15.93
C ALA A 43 13.51 7.00 15.33
N THR A 44 14.58 6.97 16.12
CA THR A 44 15.91 6.50 15.67
C THR A 44 15.97 4.98 15.56
N ILE A 45 16.91 4.45 14.76
CA ILE A 45 17.13 2.99 14.65
C ILE A 45 17.57 2.40 15.99
N GLU A 46 18.36 3.10 16.75
CA GLU A 46 18.82 2.71 18.10
C GLU A 46 17.62 2.58 19.05
N ALA A 47 16.72 3.55 19.07
CA ALA A 47 15.51 3.50 19.89
C ALA A 47 14.57 2.37 19.46
N ILE A 48 14.43 2.14 18.15
CA ILE A 48 13.64 1.04 17.61
C ILE A 48 14.25 -0.31 18.00
N ALA A 49 15.57 -0.46 17.89
CA ALA A 49 16.29 -1.68 18.26
C ALA A 49 16.11 -2.00 19.75
N THR A 50 16.32 -0.99 20.61
CA THR A 50 16.13 -1.12 22.06
C THR A 50 14.70 -1.57 22.39
N GLN A 51 13.69 -0.92 21.80
CA GLN A 51 12.29 -1.27 22.04
C GLN A 51 11.90 -2.63 21.47
N ALA A 52 12.53 -3.07 20.38
CA ALA A 52 12.32 -4.39 19.79
C ALA A 52 13.06 -5.52 20.52
N GLY A 53 13.98 -5.19 21.44
CA GLY A 53 14.84 -6.16 22.13
C GLY A 53 15.86 -6.81 21.18
N VAL A 54 16.40 -6.05 20.22
CA VAL A 54 17.43 -6.50 19.26
C VAL A 54 18.59 -5.52 19.19
N ALA A 55 19.73 -5.97 18.68
CA ALA A 55 20.87 -5.09 18.44
C ALA A 55 20.62 -4.20 17.19
N PRO A 56 21.10 -2.92 17.17
CA PRO A 56 20.97 -2.06 16.00
C PRO A 56 21.45 -2.68 14.68
N PRO A 57 22.59 -3.42 14.62
CA PRO A 57 22.99 -4.13 13.39
C PRO A 57 21.93 -5.11 12.86
N THR A 58 21.12 -5.71 13.75
CA THR A 58 20.02 -6.60 13.33
C THR A 58 18.95 -5.82 12.59
N VAL A 59 18.63 -4.60 13.04
CA VAL A 59 17.67 -3.73 12.34
C VAL A 59 18.17 -3.38 10.95
N TYR A 60 19.44 -3.01 10.83
CA TYR A 60 20.08 -2.74 9.54
C TYR A 60 20.10 -3.98 8.63
N ALA A 61 20.39 -5.16 9.16
CA ALA A 61 20.41 -6.40 8.40
C ALA A 61 19.02 -6.76 7.85
N VAL A 62 17.93 -6.46 8.59
CA VAL A 62 16.55 -6.79 8.20
C VAL A 62 15.94 -5.74 7.27
N PHE A 63 16.20 -4.47 7.49
CA PHE A 63 15.52 -3.36 6.81
C PHE A 63 16.44 -2.43 6.01
N GLY A 64 17.75 -2.51 6.18
CA GLY A 64 18.74 -1.67 5.53
C GLY A 64 18.77 -0.22 6.02
N SER A 65 17.61 0.34 6.34
CA SER A 65 17.47 1.75 6.75
C SER A 65 16.13 1.99 7.45
N LYS A 66 15.98 3.17 8.05
CA LYS A 66 14.70 3.65 8.60
C LYS A 66 13.60 3.74 7.53
N ARG A 67 13.97 4.08 6.28
CA ARG A 67 13.06 4.04 5.12
C ARG A 67 12.58 2.62 4.80
N GLY A 68 13.46 1.62 4.93
CA GLY A 68 13.09 0.21 4.77
C GLY A 68 12.11 -0.27 5.84
N ILE A 69 12.23 0.23 7.08
CA ILE A 69 11.25 -0.03 8.15
C ILE A 69 9.88 0.54 7.76
N LEU A 70 9.84 1.79 7.27
CA LEU A 70 8.61 2.42 6.81
C LEU A 70 7.94 1.64 5.67
N GLN A 71 8.75 1.18 4.71
CA GLN A 71 8.27 0.31 3.64
C GLN A 71 7.67 -0.98 4.21
N GLY A 72 8.32 -1.61 5.19
CA GLY A 72 7.80 -2.81 5.85
C GLY A 72 6.48 -2.58 6.59
N LEU A 73 6.28 -1.42 7.21
CA LEU A 73 5.01 -1.05 7.84
C LEU A 73 3.89 -0.94 6.80
N MET A 74 4.15 -0.28 5.67
CA MET A 74 3.17 -0.14 4.59
C MET A 74 2.84 -1.49 3.92
N GLU A 75 3.84 -2.34 3.70
CA GLU A 75 3.64 -3.69 3.18
C GLU A 75 2.76 -4.52 4.12
N ARG A 76 3.04 -4.48 5.41
CA ARG A 76 2.24 -5.18 6.42
C ARG A 76 0.78 -4.71 6.42
N ALA A 77 0.53 -3.41 6.36
CA ALA A 77 -0.81 -2.86 6.27
C ALA A 77 -1.54 -3.33 5.00
N ALA A 78 -0.86 -3.32 3.86
CA ALA A 78 -1.42 -3.81 2.60
C ALA A 78 -1.74 -5.32 2.66
N PHE A 79 -0.86 -6.14 3.26
CA PHE A 79 -1.13 -7.58 3.44
C PHE A 79 -2.30 -7.86 4.38
N SER A 80 -2.48 -7.08 5.45
CA SER A 80 -3.58 -7.25 6.39
C SER A 80 -4.93 -6.82 5.83
N SER A 81 -4.95 -6.05 4.74
CA SER A 81 -6.17 -5.52 4.12
C SER A 81 -6.90 -6.50 3.20
N GLY A 82 -6.37 -7.69 2.94
CA GLY A 82 -6.90 -8.56 1.89
C GLY A 82 -6.69 -8.03 0.47
N TYR A 83 -5.78 -7.07 0.28
CA TYR A 83 -5.51 -6.40 -0.99
C TYR A 83 -5.33 -7.36 -2.17
N ALA A 84 -4.50 -8.39 -1.99
CA ALA A 84 -4.20 -9.34 -3.07
C ALA A 84 -5.45 -10.11 -3.53
N GLU A 85 -6.34 -10.44 -2.60
CA GLU A 85 -7.61 -11.12 -2.87
C GLU A 85 -8.56 -10.19 -3.64
N LEU A 86 -8.74 -8.96 -3.16
CA LEU A 86 -9.60 -7.98 -3.83
C LEU A 86 -9.12 -7.66 -5.25
N VAL A 87 -7.80 -7.57 -5.47
CA VAL A 87 -7.23 -7.40 -6.81
C VAL A 87 -7.54 -8.61 -7.68
N ARG A 88 -7.38 -9.83 -7.17
CA ARG A 88 -7.69 -11.05 -7.91
C ARG A 88 -9.17 -11.13 -8.30
N GLU A 89 -10.08 -10.88 -7.36
CA GLU A 89 -11.53 -10.84 -7.60
C GLU A 89 -11.88 -9.78 -8.66
N SER A 90 -11.32 -8.58 -8.54
CA SER A 90 -11.49 -7.53 -9.55
C SER A 90 -11.10 -7.99 -10.94
N MET A 91 -9.94 -8.67 -11.06
CA MET A 91 -9.43 -9.14 -12.36
C MET A 91 -10.27 -10.26 -12.97
N GLN A 92 -11.03 -11.01 -12.19
CA GLN A 92 -11.95 -12.05 -12.66
C GLN A 92 -13.23 -11.48 -13.26
N SER A 93 -13.61 -10.26 -12.91
CA SER A 93 -14.79 -9.62 -13.49
C SER A 93 -14.51 -9.08 -14.88
N ASP A 94 -15.42 -9.32 -15.81
CA ASP A 94 -15.37 -8.75 -17.17
C ASP A 94 -16.26 -7.51 -17.32
N ASP A 95 -16.94 -7.10 -16.24
CA ASP A 95 -17.79 -5.92 -16.18
C ASP A 95 -17.00 -4.67 -15.71
N PRO A 96 -16.96 -3.59 -16.53
CA PRO A 96 -16.27 -2.35 -16.24
C PRO A 96 -16.73 -1.66 -14.96
N GLU A 97 -18.04 -1.64 -14.69
CA GLU A 97 -18.59 -1.03 -13.49
C GLU A 97 -18.12 -1.77 -12.24
N THR A 98 -18.22 -3.10 -12.23
CA THR A 98 -17.74 -3.95 -11.15
C THR A 98 -16.27 -3.71 -10.86
N ARG A 99 -15.40 -3.61 -11.87
CA ARG A 99 -13.98 -3.33 -11.67
C ARG A 99 -13.70 -1.96 -11.04
N LEU A 100 -14.46 -0.93 -11.39
CA LEU A 100 -14.35 0.39 -10.77
C LEU A 100 -14.82 0.37 -9.31
N ARG A 101 -15.88 -0.38 -8.99
CA ARG A 101 -16.34 -0.59 -7.61
C ARG A 101 -15.29 -1.34 -6.79
N TYR A 102 -14.60 -2.31 -7.37
CA TYR A 102 -13.45 -2.95 -6.72
C TYR A 102 -12.30 -1.97 -6.47
N ALA A 103 -12.04 -1.01 -7.36
CA ALA A 103 -11.04 0.02 -7.12
C ALA A 103 -11.37 0.86 -5.86
N ALA A 104 -12.65 1.19 -5.65
CA ALA A 104 -13.12 1.86 -4.43
C ALA A 104 -12.95 0.97 -3.19
N LYS A 105 -13.34 -0.30 -3.26
CA LYS A 105 -13.20 -1.27 -2.18
C LYS A 105 -11.73 -1.51 -1.80
N ILE A 106 -10.85 -1.60 -2.79
CA ILE A 106 -9.40 -1.72 -2.58
C ILE A 106 -8.85 -0.47 -1.89
N ALA A 107 -9.21 0.74 -2.34
CA ALA A 107 -8.77 1.99 -1.73
C ALA A 107 -9.21 2.05 -0.26
N ARG A 108 -10.48 1.79 0.05
CA ARG A 108 -11.00 1.71 1.42
C ARG A 108 -10.19 0.71 2.25
N SER A 109 -10.05 -0.52 1.77
CA SER A 109 -9.38 -1.60 2.50
C SER A 109 -7.95 -1.25 2.88
N ILE A 110 -7.19 -0.62 1.96
CA ILE A 110 -5.84 -0.14 2.23
C ILE A 110 -5.88 0.95 3.31
N PHE A 111 -6.78 1.94 3.21
CA PHE A 111 -6.79 3.07 4.13
C PHE A 111 -7.34 2.69 5.52
N ASP A 112 -8.29 1.78 5.60
CA ASP A 112 -8.74 1.21 6.88
C ASP A 112 -7.58 0.48 7.59
N SER A 113 -6.77 -0.28 6.85
CA SER A 113 -5.57 -0.92 7.38
C SER A 113 -4.49 0.07 7.79
N LEU A 114 -4.38 1.19 7.06
CA LEU A 114 -3.46 2.28 7.37
C LEU A 114 -4.00 3.25 8.43
N ARG A 115 -5.23 3.10 8.90
CA ARG A 115 -5.86 4.02 9.86
C ARG A 115 -5.06 4.09 11.16
N SER A 116 -4.52 2.98 11.61
CA SER A 116 -3.62 2.92 12.76
C SER A 116 -2.21 3.48 12.47
N GLU A 117 -1.88 3.64 11.19
CA GLU A 117 -0.60 4.19 10.69
C GLU A 117 -0.76 5.62 10.14
N SER A 118 -1.96 6.22 10.23
CA SER A 118 -2.27 7.51 9.59
C SER A 118 -1.41 8.67 10.10
N GLU A 119 -1.06 8.67 11.38
CA GLU A 119 -0.13 9.65 11.96
C GLU A 119 1.30 9.42 11.48
N VAL A 120 1.70 8.15 11.31
CA VAL A 120 2.98 7.76 10.73
C VAL A 120 3.09 8.30 9.29
N LEU A 121 2.06 8.15 8.49
CA LEU A 121 2.07 8.61 7.08
C LEU A 121 2.12 10.13 6.97
N ARG A 122 1.34 10.86 7.75
CA ARG A 122 1.36 12.32 7.76
C ARG A 122 2.71 12.88 8.19
N GLY A 123 3.26 12.39 9.29
CA GLY A 123 4.60 12.77 9.74
C GLY A 123 5.70 12.40 8.75
N THR A 124 5.51 11.33 7.98
CA THR A 124 6.49 10.86 7.00
C THR A 124 6.51 11.71 5.73
N ALA A 125 5.37 12.21 5.27
CA ALA A 125 5.31 13.05 4.05
C ALA A 125 6.19 14.29 4.16
N ALA A 126 6.29 14.89 5.36
CA ALA A 126 7.14 16.05 5.61
C ALA A 126 8.64 15.74 5.62
N VAL A 127 9.03 14.53 6.06
CA VAL A 127 10.45 14.17 6.28
C VAL A 127 11.03 13.17 5.28
N ALA A 128 10.19 12.53 4.49
CA ALA A 128 10.58 11.59 3.44
C ALA A 128 9.74 11.79 2.15
N PRO A 129 9.72 12.99 1.55
CA PRO A 129 8.87 13.29 0.41
C PRO A 129 9.19 12.41 -0.81
N ASP A 130 10.45 12.05 -1.04
CA ASP A 130 10.85 11.16 -2.13
C ASP A 130 10.27 9.76 -2.00
N PHE A 131 10.18 9.26 -0.76
CA PHE A 131 9.56 7.97 -0.51
C PHE A 131 8.06 7.99 -0.85
N ILE A 132 7.35 9.03 -0.46
CA ILE A 132 5.93 9.19 -0.78
C ILE A 132 5.74 9.33 -2.28
N ARG A 133 6.54 10.18 -2.95
CA ARG A 133 6.49 10.33 -4.43
C ARG A 133 6.68 8.99 -5.15
N GLU A 134 7.64 8.18 -4.71
CA GLU A 134 7.88 6.87 -5.30
C GLU A 134 6.68 5.93 -5.11
N LYS A 135 6.05 5.91 -3.93
CA LYS A 135 4.84 5.11 -3.68
C LYS A 135 3.66 5.57 -4.53
N GLU A 136 3.46 6.88 -4.66
CA GLU A 136 2.43 7.45 -5.52
C GLU A 136 2.67 7.14 -7.00
N ARG A 137 3.94 7.20 -7.46
CA ARG A 137 4.31 6.79 -8.81
C ARG A 137 3.96 5.33 -9.08
N LEU A 138 4.34 4.43 -8.16
CA LEU A 138 4.02 3.00 -8.28
C LEU A 138 2.51 2.74 -8.25
N ARG A 139 1.75 3.48 -7.43
CA ARG A 139 0.29 3.40 -7.39
C ARG A 139 -0.31 3.82 -8.73
N TYR A 140 0.14 4.96 -9.26
CA TYR A 140 -0.27 5.44 -10.58
C TYR A 140 0.01 4.40 -11.68
N GLU A 141 1.20 3.81 -11.70
CA GLU A 141 1.57 2.79 -12.68
C GLU A 141 0.68 1.55 -12.62
N ARG A 142 0.41 1.04 -11.42
CA ARG A 142 -0.44 -0.15 -11.21
C ARG A 142 -1.88 0.07 -11.69
N GLN A 143 -2.40 1.28 -11.54
CA GLN A 143 -3.76 1.62 -11.99
C GLN A 143 -3.90 1.62 -13.52
N GLY A 144 -2.80 1.71 -14.24
CA GLY A 144 -2.81 1.63 -15.72
C GLY A 144 -3.42 0.34 -16.27
N GLY A 145 -3.36 -0.76 -15.53
CA GLY A 145 -3.98 -2.03 -15.94
C GLY A 145 -5.52 -1.93 -16.04
N LEU A 146 -6.15 -1.29 -15.06
CA LEU A 146 -7.59 -1.05 -15.07
C LEU A 146 -7.99 -0.13 -16.22
N ILE A 147 -7.24 0.94 -16.44
CA ILE A 147 -7.55 1.88 -17.54
C ILE A 147 -7.43 1.19 -18.91
N LYS A 148 -6.37 0.41 -19.15
CA LYS A 148 -6.23 -0.37 -20.39
C LYS A 148 -7.41 -1.33 -20.61
N PHE A 149 -7.91 -1.93 -19.56
CA PHE A 149 -9.10 -2.77 -19.64
C PHE A 149 -10.33 -1.96 -20.08
N LEU A 150 -10.59 -0.79 -19.48
CA LEU A 150 -11.73 0.07 -19.83
C LEU A 150 -11.64 0.58 -21.27
N GLU A 151 -10.42 0.95 -21.74
CA GLU A 151 -10.16 1.31 -23.14
C GLU A 151 -10.44 0.16 -24.09
N GLY A 152 -9.94 -1.05 -23.77
CA GLY A 152 -10.17 -2.26 -24.58
C GLY A 152 -11.65 -2.62 -24.71
N LYS A 153 -12.44 -2.38 -23.66
CA LYS A 153 -13.90 -2.53 -23.66
C LYS A 153 -14.63 -1.35 -24.34
N LYS A 154 -13.94 -0.27 -24.70
CA LYS A 154 -14.50 0.97 -25.29
C LYS A 154 -15.62 1.58 -24.43
N THR A 155 -15.48 1.50 -23.10
CA THR A 155 -16.50 1.93 -22.14
C THR A 155 -16.27 3.31 -21.56
N LEU A 156 -15.07 3.89 -21.76
CA LEU A 156 -14.81 5.26 -21.33
C LEU A 156 -15.71 6.27 -22.03
N ARG A 157 -16.09 7.33 -21.31
CA ARG A 157 -16.80 8.50 -21.88
C ARG A 157 -16.01 9.07 -23.06
N ARG A 158 -16.70 9.66 -24.02
CA ARG A 158 -16.07 10.19 -25.25
C ARG A 158 -15.01 11.25 -24.97
N GLU A 159 -15.27 12.09 -23.98
CA GLU A 159 -14.44 13.21 -23.54
C GLU A 159 -13.30 12.79 -22.59
N VAL A 160 -13.23 11.52 -22.19
CA VAL A 160 -12.25 11.00 -21.25
C VAL A 160 -11.26 10.08 -21.96
N THR A 161 -10.05 10.59 -22.19
CA THR A 161 -8.93 9.79 -22.72
C THR A 161 -8.34 8.88 -21.63
N GLY A 162 -7.60 7.84 -22.02
CA GLY A 162 -6.94 6.93 -21.08
C GLY A 162 -6.06 7.63 -20.05
N PRO A 163 -5.16 8.55 -20.43
CA PRO A 163 -4.40 9.34 -19.47
C PRO A 163 -5.27 10.12 -18.49
N VAL A 164 -6.31 10.82 -18.95
CA VAL A 164 -7.25 11.57 -18.11
C VAL A 164 -8.00 10.63 -17.17
N ALA A 165 -8.47 9.48 -17.65
CA ALA A 165 -9.12 8.46 -16.82
C ALA A 165 -8.20 7.97 -15.69
N ARG A 166 -6.91 7.80 -15.99
CA ARG A 166 -5.91 7.39 -15.00
C ARG A 166 -5.67 8.47 -13.95
N ASP A 167 -5.59 9.74 -14.35
CA ASP A 167 -5.44 10.87 -13.44
C ASP A 167 -6.65 10.99 -12.51
N ILE A 168 -7.87 10.82 -13.04
CA ILE A 168 -9.12 10.82 -12.26
C ILE A 168 -9.11 9.66 -11.25
N LEU A 169 -8.82 8.44 -11.70
CA LEU A 169 -8.74 7.27 -10.82
C LEU A 169 -7.71 7.46 -9.72
N TRP A 170 -6.51 7.92 -10.08
CA TRP A 170 -5.42 8.17 -9.15
C TRP A 170 -5.79 9.23 -8.11
N THR A 171 -6.39 10.34 -8.53
CA THR A 171 -6.81 11.43 -7.64
C THR A 171 -7.91 10.98 -6.69
N LEU A 172 -8.99 10.38 -7.20
CA LEU A 172 -10.15 10.01 -6.38
C LEU A 172 -9.83 8.88 -5.39
N THR A 173 -8.91 7.97 -5.72
CA THR A 173 -8.46 6.90 -4.83
C THR A 173 -7.28 7.30 -3.95
N SER A 174 -7.00 8.61 -3.76
CA SER A 174 -5.90 9.08 -2.92
C SER A 174 -6.23 9.02 -1.42
N TYR A 175 -5.16 8.95 -0.61
CA TYR A 175 -5.30 9.04 0.85
C TYR A 175 -5.94 10.36 1.29
N ASP A 176 -5.64 11.47 0.62
CA ASP A 176 -6.17 12.79 0.98
C ASP A 176 -7.68 12.85 0.87
N ILE A 177 -8.27 12.28 -0.18
CA ILE A 177 -9.73 12.20 -0.35
C ILE A 177 -10.35 11.34 0.77
N HIS A 178 -9.79 10.17 1.04
CA HIS A 178 -10.23 9.32 2.14
C HIS A 178 -10.15 10.05 3.48
N HIS A 179 -9.02 10.67 3.80
CA HIS A 179 -8.80 11.38 5.06
C HIS A 179 -9.83 12.49 5.25
N ARG A 180 -10.04 13.33 4.24
CA ARG A 180 -11.02 14.43 4.29
C ARG A 180 -12.44 13.93 4.54
N LEU A 181 -12.86 12.85 3.91
CA LEU A 181 -14.22 12.35 4.02
C LEU A 181 -14.44 11.49 5.28
N VAL A 182 -13.53 10.55 5.55
CA VAL A 182 -13.70 9.58 6.65
C VAL A 182 -13.21 10.12 7.99
N VAL A 183 -12.09 10.89 8.00
CA VAL A 183 -11.52 11.39 9.25
C VAL A 183 -12.07 12.79 9.59
N GLU A 184 -11.99 13.76 8.66
CA GLU A 184 -12.40 15.14 8.96
C GLU A 184 -13.93 15.34 8.90
N ARG A 185 -14.63 14.61 8.01
CA ARG A 185 -16.10 14.68 7.83
C ARG A 185 -16.86 13.53 8.46
N GLU A 186 -16.16 12.62 9.14
CA GLU A 186 -16.73 11.50 9.90
C GLU A 186 -17.66 10.58 9.09
N TRP A 187 -17.38 10.44 7.79
CA TRP A 187 -18.12 9.47 7.00
C TRP A 187 -17.82 8.04 7.44
N SER A 188 -18.85 7.18 7.43
CA SER A 188 -18.58 5.74 7.57
C SER A 188 -17.77 5.22 6.39
N ALA A 189 -16.99 4.17 6.63
CA ALA A 189 -16.19 3.52 5.60
C ALA A 189 -17.08 2.99 4.44
N ASP A 190 -18.28 2.48 4.75
CA ASP A 190 -19.23 2.01 3.75
C ASP A 190 -19.76 3.15 2.88
N ARG A 191 -20.09 4.31 3.49
CA ARG A 191 -20.51 5.51 2.75
C ARG A 191 -19.41 6.00 1.81
N TYR A 192 -18.16 5.99 2.27
CA TYR A 192 -17.01 6.38 1.45
C TYR A 192 -16.83 5.42 0.26
N GLU A 193 -16.86 4.11 0.49
CA GLU A 193 -16.71 3.10 -0.57
C GLU A 193 -17.79 3.24 -1.63
N GLN A 194 -19.06 3.35 -1.21
CA GLN A 194 -20.18 3.50 -2.13
C GLN A 194 -20.05 4.78 -2.95
N TRP A 195 -19.82 5.92 -2.29
CA TRP A 195 -19.65 7.21 -2.95
C TRP A 195 -18.49 7.19 -3.96
N LEU A 196 -17.36 6.62 -3.57
CA LEU A 196 -16.18 6.53 -4.45
C LEU A 196 -16.48 5.66 -5.68
N GLY A 197 -17.11 4.50 -5.47
CA GLY A 197 -17.51 3.61 -6.55
C GLY A 197 -18.45 4.29 -7.54
N ASP A 198 -19.51 4.94 -7.03
CA ASP A 198 -20.49 5.66 -7.85
C ASP A 198 -19.81 6.83 -8.61
N THR A 199 -18.95 7.58 -7.94
CA THR A 199 -18.22 8.71 -8.55
C THR A 199 -17.30 8.23 -9.68
N LEU A 200 -16.56 7.13 -9.48
CA LEU A 200 -15.71 6.56 -10.52
C LEU A 200 -16.52 6.08 -11.72
N VAL A 201 -17.64 5.40 -11.48
CA VAL A 201 -18.54 4.93 -12.55
C VAL A 201 -19.11 6.12 -13.34
N LEU A 202 -19.70 7.09 -12.64
CA LEU A 202 -20.31 8.28 -13.27
C LEU A 202 -19.31 9.13 -14.05
N THR A 203 -18.07 9.21 -13.56
CA THR A 203 -17.05 10.07 -14.17
C THR A 203 -16.36 9.41 -15.36
N LEU A 204 -16.12 8.10 -15.29
CA LEU A 204 -15.30 7.39 -16.27
C LEU A 204 -16.09 6.66 -17.35
N LEU A 205 -17.25 6.10 -17.01
CA LEU A 205 -18.02 5.29 -17.96
C LEU A 205 -19.08 6.07 -18.71
N LYS A 206 -19.35 5.65 -19.95
CA LYS A 206 -20.50 6.13 -20.73
C LYS A 206 -21.78 5.84 -19.95
N SER A 207 -22.71 6.78 -19.97
CA SER A 207 -24.08 6.51 -19.52
C SER A 207 -24.65 5.39 -20.39
N ARG A 208 -25.32 4.44 -19.75
CA ARG A 208 -26.10 3.41 -20.47
C ARG A 208 -27.28 4.02 -21.17
#